data_91f7ffb7b6734c1089f19862c1411c82
#
_entry.id   91f7ffb7b6734c1089f19862c1411c82
#
_cell.length_a   1.000
_cell.length_b   1.000
_cell.length_c   1.000
_cell.angle_alpha   90.00
_cell.angle_beta   90.00
_cell.angle_gamma   90.00
#
_symmetry.space_group_name_H-M   'P 1'
#
loop_
_entity.id
_entity.type
_entity.pdbx_description
1 polymer ?
#
loop_
_entity_poly.entity_id
_entity_poly.type
_entity_poly.pdbx_seq_one_letter_code
_entity_poly.pdbx_strand_id
1 'polypeptide(L)'
;MRRCAALIAIGLLIGSGASLPAQSPAEPLAIARILAAKYPAQPIMSYIPALAWSSGLRLSALTREPQWRDKAMKDLQVFVSGQTPAIAEPYRLTSLAGALAFADAATINGDAAAGALAQKVAAFMLPQKPGEGIRFATGWTDDMFMASALLSRVDNGAHAAVVGKLLTSYADTLQRPDGLFIHAVDGPHAWGRGNGFALLGVTEALTHIPGNWADRPRLLEIYRKHTKALAAHQSDDGSWRQVVDEPSSYRELTVTAMTAAALARGVTRGWIDRATFDPIINRGWAAVAARVNPDGTVKNVCAGTGAGPTKEYYLNRPEVNGADDRGGAMALLAAIEIESMRRAPR
;
A
#
# COMPACT_ATOMS: atom_id res chain seq x y z
N MET A 1 -29.02 -16.29 80.64
CA MET A 1 -28.88 -16.80 79.22
C MET A 1 -28.78 -15.61 78.28
N ARG A 2 -27.62 -15.18 77.89
CA ARG A 2 -27.37 -14.05 77.02
C ARG A 2 -26.97 -14.61 75.63
N ARG A 3 -27.76 -14.34 74.58
CA ARG A 3 -27.45 -14.71 73.21
C ARG A 3 -26.62 -13.60 72.60
N CYS A 4 -25.38 -13.91 72.19
CA CYS A 4 -24.55 -13.04 71.33
C CYS A 4 -24.95 -13.25 69.89
N ALA A 5 -25.33 -12.16 69.22
CA ALA A 5 -25.53 -12.11 67.78
C ALA A 5 -24.20 -11.64 67.16
N ALA A 6 -23.65 -12.48 66.28
CA ALA A 6 -22.46 -12.12 65.45
C ALA A 6 -22.91 -11.44 64.15
N LEU A 7 -22.48 -10.20 63.93
CA LEU A 7 -22.61 -9.48 62.68
C LEU A 7 -21.46 -9.86 61.75
N ILE A 8 -21.81 -10.48 60.61
CA ILE A 8 -20.87 -10.75 59.54
C ILE A 8 -20.87 -9.52 58.60
N ALA A 9 -19.79 -8.77 58.58
CA ALA A 9 -19.55 -7.70 57.60
C ALA A 9 -19.03 -8.30 56.30
N ILE A 10 -19.80 -8.24 55.23
CA ILE A 10 -19.34 -8.61 53.88
C ILE A 10 -18.65 -7.38 53.26
N GLY A 11 -17.32 -7.42 53.22
CA GLY A 11 -16.54 -6.42 52.51
C GLY A 11 -16.61 -6.61 50.99
N LEU A 12 -17.22 -5.65 50.27
CA LEU A 12 -17.13 -5.57 48.80
C LEU A 12 -15.69 -5.13 48.43
N LEU A 13 -14.92 -6.03 47.88
CA LEU A 13 -13.67 -5.71 47.19
C LEU A 13 -14.04 -5.15 45.81
N ILE A 14 -14.02 -3.82 45.67
CA ILE A 14 -14.03 -3.14 44.37
C ILE A 14 -12.64 -3.32 43.77
N GLY A 15 -12.51 -4.30 42.87
CA GLY A 15 -11.32 -4.47 42.04
C GLY A 15 -11.16 -3.29 41.11
N SER A 16 -10.23 -2.38 41.39
CA SER A 16 -9.75 -1.38 40.45
C SER A 16 -9.06 -2.08 39.28
N GLY A 17 -9.78 -2.23 38.16
CA GLY A 17 -9.21 -2.65 36.88
C GLY A 17 -8.13 -1.67 36.47
N ALA A 18 -6.88 -1.99 36.70
CA ALA A 18 -5.76 -1.27 36.11
C ALA A 18 -5.84 -1.44 34.58
N SER A 19 -6.26 -0.41 33.87
CA SER A 19 -6.11 -0.33 32.42
C SER A 19 -4.61 -0.42 32.12
N LEU A 20 -4.20 -1.46 31.38
CA LEU A 20 -2.84 -1.55 30.85
C LEU A 20 -2.55 -0.26 30.09
N PRO A 21 -1.38 0.37 30.27
CA PRO A 21 -1.02 1.55 29.52
C PRO A 21 -1.02 1.18 28.05
N ALA A 22 -1.75 1.96 27.23
CA ALA A 22 -1.71 1.83 25.79
C ALA A 22 -0.24 1.94 25.36
N GLN A 23 0.31 0.86 24.78
CA GLN A 23 1.66 0.88 24.25
C GLN A 23 1.74 2.04 23.25
N SER A 24 2.71 2.94 23.44
CA SER A 24 3.01 3.98 22.47
C SER A 24 3.18 3.32 21.10
N PRO A 25 2.50 3.83 20.05
CA PRO A 25 2.63 3.25 18.71
C PRO A 25 4.10 3.17 18.33
N ALA A 26 4.58 2.00 17.90
CA ALA A 26 5.97 1.82 17.53
C ALA A 26 6.40 2.89 16.52
N GLU A 27 7.59 3.47 16.73
CA GLU A 27 8.08 4.58 15.90
C GLU A 27 8.27 4.13 14.45
N PRO A 28 7.67 4.83 13.46
CA PRO A 28 7.70 4.41 12.06
C PRO A 28 9.11 4.25 11.52
N LEU A 29 10.05 5.14 11.86
CA LEU A 29 11.44 5.05 11.41
C LEU A 29 12.18 3.83 11.98
N ALA A 30 11.88 3.38 13.21
CA ALA A 30 12.49 2.18 13.75
C ALA A 30 12.08 0.94 12.94
N ILE A 31 10.79 0.82 12.65
CA ILE A 31 10.25 -0.26 11.79
C ILE A 31 10.77 -0.13 10.36
N ALA A 32 10.80 1.08 9.80
CA ALA A 32 11.32 1.30 8.46
C ALA A 32 12.77 0.82 8.30
N ARG A 33 13.64 1.09 9.27
CA ARG A 33 15.04 0.62 9.24
C ARG A 33 15.14 -0.90 9.27
N ILE A 34 14.35 -1.57 10.11
CA ILE A 34 14.30 -3.04 10.19
C ILE A 34 13.87 -3.63 8.85
N LEU A 35 12.81 -3.09 8.26
CA LEU A 35 12.27 -3.59 6.98
C LEU A 35 13.19 -3.27 5.80
N ALA A 36 13.75 -2.05 5.73
CA ALA A 36 14.69 -1.67 4.67
C ALA A 36 16.00 -2.48 4.71
N ALA A 37 16.46 -2.90 5.89
CA ALA A 37 17.58 -3.80 6.01
C ALA A 37 17.29 -5.18 5.40
N LYS A 38 16.06 -5.69 5.58
CA LYS A 38 15.66 -7.04 5.16
C LYS A 38 15.17 -7.10 3.72
N TYR A 39 14.38 -6.13 3.26
CA TYR A 39 13.69 -6.16 1.97
C TYR A 39 14.26 -5.19 0.93
N PRO A 40 14.18 -5.55 -0.38
CA PRO A 40 13.79 -6.88 -0.86
C PRO A 40 14.88 -7.91 -0.57
N ALA A 41 14.50 -9.19 -0.59
CA ALA A 41 15.46 -10.29 -0.42
C ALA A 41 16.34 -10.49 -1.66
N GLN A 42 15.80 -10.19 -2.85
CA GLN A 42 16.52 -10.33 -4.12
C GLN A 42 16.10 -9.26 -5.13
N PRO A 43 17.02 -8.84 -6.04
CA PRO A 43 16.73 -7.87 -7.09
C PRO A 43 16.00 -8.54 -8.27
N ILE A 44 14.68 -8.69 -8.15
CA ILE A 44 13.80 -9.20 -9.20
C ILE A 44 12.98 -8.05 -9.77
N MET A 45 12.85 -7.98 -11.11
CA MET A 45 11.99 -6.98 -11.75
C MET A 45 10.51 -7.24 -11.44
N SER A 46 9.99 -6.54 -10.42
CA SER A 46 8.61 -6.64 -9.95
C SER A 46 8.26 -5.42 -9.10
N TYR A 47 6.96 -5.11 -9.03
CA TYR A 47 6.44 -4.05 -8.14
C TYR A 47 6.82 -4.27 -6.66
N ILE A 48 6.99 -5.52 -6.22
CA ILE A 48 7.29 -5.84 -4.82
C ILE A 48 8.67 -5.32 -4.41
N PRO A 49 9.79 -5.75 -5.04
CA PRO A 49 11.09 -5.14 -4.80
C PRO A 49 11.10 -3.63 -5.05
N ALA A 50 10.39 -3.16 -6.08
CA ALA A 50 10.37 -1.76 -6.42
C ALA A 50 9.75 -0.87 -5.31
N LEU A 51 8.72 -1.33 -4.63
CA LEU A 51 8.18 -0.65 -3.46
C LEU A 51 9.21 -0.56 -2.32
N ALA A 52 9.99 -1.62 -2.09
CA ALA A 52 11.04 -1.61 -1.08
C ALA A 52 12.21 -0.69 -1.49
N TRP A 53 12.66 -0.71 -2.75
CA TRP A 53 13.70 0.20 -3.26
C TRP A 53 13.26 1.66 -3.18
N SER A 54 12.09 1.98 -3.71
CA SER A 54 11.51 3.34 -3.64
C SER A 54 11.40 3.84 -2.20
N SER A 55 10.91 2.98 -1.30
CA SER A 55 10.83 3.30 0.12
C SER A 55 12.21 3.47 0.76
N GLY A 56 13.22 2.67 0.36
CA GLY A 56 14.62 2.81 0.81
C GLY A 56 15.24 4.14 0.37
N LEU A 57 15.03 4.55 -0.88
CA LEU A 57 15.45 5.87 -1.38
C LEU A 57 14.83 7.00 -0.58
N ARG A 58 13.54 6.91 -0.31
CA ARG A 58 12.79 7.90 0.50
C ARG A 58 13.21 7.88 1.96
N LEU A 59 13.49 6.70 2.55
CA LEU A 59 14.02 6.59 3.90
C LEU A 59 15.35 7.30 4.03
N SER A 60 16.26 7.08 3.06
CA SER A 60 17.55 7.78 3.01
C SER A 60 17.39 9.30 2.95
N ALA A 61 16.47 9.80 2.12
CA ALA A 61 16.18 11.22 2.01
C ALA A 61 15.62 11.81 3.32
N LEU A 62 14.73 11.07 3.99
CA LEU A 62 14.10 11.49 5.26
C LEU A 62 15.07 11.51 6.44
N THR A 63 16.01 10.56 6.49
CA THR A 63 16.88 10.33 7.64
C THR A 63 18.31 10.84 7.43
N ARG A 64 18.72 11.09 6.18
CA ARG A 64 20.08 11.36 5.74
C ARG A 64 21.03 10.18 6.00
N GLU A 65 20.51 8.98 6.10
CA GLU A 65 21.23 7.72 6.25
C GLU A 65 21.50 7.12 4.86
N PRO A 66 22.74 7.19 4.32
CA PRO A 66 23.03 6.82 2.92
C PRO A 66 22.89 5.33 2.63
N GLN A 67 23.03 4.46 3.63
CA GLN A 67 23.01 3.01 3.44
C GLN A 67 21.71 2.49 2.80
N TRP A 68 20.59 3.14 3.02
CA TRP A 68 19.31 2.74 2.43
C TRP A 68 19.24 3.04 0.93
N ARG A 69 19.73 4.21 0.54
CA ARG A 69 19.92 4.56 -0.87
C ARG A 69 20.93 3.61 -1.52
N ASP A 70 22.07 3.40 -0.89
CA ASP A 70 23.17 2.63 -1.47
C ASP A 70 22.76 1.18 -1.70
N LYS A 71 21.97 0.57 -0.77
CA LYS A 71 21.37 -0.75 -0.97
C LYS A 71 20.43 -0.77 -2.16
N ALA A 72 19.48 0.17 -2.24
CA ALA A 72 18.54 0.25 -3.35
C ALA A 72 19.26 0.46 -4.70
N MET A 73 20.21 1.39 -4.78
CA MET A 73 20.95 1.68 -6.00
C MET A 73 21.81 0.51 -6.46
N LYS A 74 22.41 -0.25 -5.53
CA LYS A 74 23.14 -1.47 -5.85
C LYS A 74 22.25 -2.49 -6.55
N ASP A 75 21.05 -2.70 -6.04
CA ASP A 75 20.07 -3.63 -6.62
C ASP A 75 19.56 -3.14 -7.99
N LEU A 76 19.28 -1.83 -8.12
CA LEU A 76 18.82 -1.24 -9.38
C LEU A 76 19.90 -1.30 -10.48
N GLN A 77 21.18 -1.24 -10.11
CA GLN A 77 22.28 -1.20 -11.05
C GLN A 77 22.34 -2.44 -11.97
N VAL A 78 21.88 -3.60 -11.53
CA VAL A 78 21.89 -4.82 -12.38
C VAL A 78 20.96 -4.69 -13.60
N PHE A 79 19.91 -3.86 -13.48
CA PHE A 79 18.99 -3.55 -14.58
C PHE A 79 19.46 -2.35 -15.39
N VAL A 80 19.95 -1.30 -14.73
CA VAL A 80 20.45 -0.08 -15.40
C VAL A 80 21.66 -0.38 -16.26
N SER A 81 22.56 -1.28 -15.83
CA SER A 81 23.72 -1.73 -16.62
C SER A 81 23.34 -2.66 -17.77
N GLY A 82 22.12 -3.17 -17.82
CA GLY A 82 21.69 -4.18 -18.79
C GLY A 82 22.15 -5.61 -18.48
N GLN A 83 22.77 -5.85 -17.32
CA GLN A 83 23.15 -7.21 -16.89
C GLN A 83 21.90 -8.11 -16.75
N THR A 84 20.81 -7.53 -16.29
CA THR A 84 19.49 -8.17 -16.24
C THR A 84 18.49 -7.31 -17.01
N PRO A 85 17.73 -7.87 -17.95
CA PRO A 85 16.75 -7.08 -18.71
C PRO A 85 15.60 -6.61 -17.82
N ALA A 86 15.25 -5.32 -17.90
CA ALA A 86 14.09 -4.76 -17.22
C ALA A 86 12.75 -5.10 -17.92
N ILE A 87 12.81 -5.45 -19.21
CA ILE A 87 11.69 -5.91 -20.02
C ILE A 87 12.03 -7.33 -20.48
N ALA A 88 11.33 -8.33 -19.95
CA ALA A 88 11.56 -9.73 -20.27
C ALA A 88 10.25 -10.52 -20.30
N GLU A 89 10.22 -11.55 -21.10
CA GLU A 89 9.07 -12.48 -21.13
C GLU A 89 9.02 -13.38 -19.87
N PRO A 90 7.84 -13.79 -19.41
CA PRO A 90 6.53 -13.36 -19.90
C PRO A 90 6.21 -11.91 -19.46
N TYR A 91 5.78 -11.09 -20.43
CA TYR A 91 5.44 -9.68 -20.16
C TYR A 91 4.21 -9.58 -19.26
N ARG A 92 4.37 -8.95 -18.10
CA ARG A 92 3.30 -8.72 -17.11
C ARG A 92 3.39 -7.33 -16.52
N LEU A 93 2.25 -6.69 -16.29
CA LEU A 93 2.24 -5.39 -15.59
C LEU A 93 2.92 -5.45 -14.22
N THR A 94 2.77 -6.55 -13.49
CA THR A 94 3.43 -6.78 -12.19
C THR A 94 4.96 -6.70 -12.27
N SER A 95 5.55 -7.17 -13.38
CA SER A 95 7.00 -7.05 -13.62
C SER A 95 7.36 -5.64 -14.07
N LEU A 96 6.67 -5.11 -15.06
CA LEU A 96 6.94 -3.79 -15.65
C LEU A 96 6.78 -2.66 -14.63
N ALA A 97 5.84 -2.77 -13.69
CA ALA A 97 5.67 -1.84 -12.56
C ALA A 97 6.92 -1.72 -11.68
N GLY A 98 7.84 -2.70 -11.75
CA GLY A 98 9.16 -2.60 -11.10
C GLY A 98 9.94 -1.35 -11.47
N ALA A 99 9.68 -0.78 -12.66
CA ALA A 99 10.36 0.41 -13.14
C ALA A 99 9.96 1.71 -12.38
N LEU A 100 8.94 1.69 -11.51
CA LEU A 100 8.64 2.82 -10.63
C LEU A 100 9.85 3.25 -9.78
N ALA A 101 10.68 2.28 -9.35
CA ALA A 101 11.86 2.57 -8.54
C ALA A 101 12.96 3.27 -9.35
N PHE A 102 13.06 3.02 -10.66
CA PHE A 102 13.99 3.75 -11.52
C PHE A 102 13.55 5.21 -11.69
N ALA A 103 12.24 5.47 -11.82
CA ALA A 103 11.72 6.83 -11.87
C ALA A 103 11.99 7.58 -10.55
N ASP A 104 11.84 6.91 -9.40
CA ASP A 104 12.17 7.50 -8.10
C ASP A 104 13.69 7.71 -7.94
N ALA A 105 14.54 6.79 -8.42
CA ALA A 105 16.00 6.97 -8.43
C ALA A 105 16.41 8.19 -9.27
N ALA A 106 15.78 8.38 -10.42
CA ALA A 106 16.01 9.57 -11.24
C ALA A 106 15.60 10.86 -10.51
N THR A 107 14.43 10.87 -9.88
CA THR A 107 13.87 12.06 -9.24
C THR A 107 14.59 12.40 -7.93
N ILE A 108 14.90 11.39 -7.09
CA ILE A 108 15.46 11.59 -5.76
C ILE A 108 17.00 11.75 -5.80
N ASN A 109 17.67 10.98 -6.67
CA ASN A 109 19.14 10.91 -6.72
C ASN A 109 19.74 11.53 -7.99
N GLY A 110 18.94 11.97 -8.95
CA GLY A 110 19.44 12.51 -10.23
C GLY A 110 20.01 11.44 -11.18
N ASP A 111 19.62 10.15 -11.03
CA ASP A 111 20.13 9.07 -11.88
C ASP A 111 19.45 9.10 -13.27
N ALA A 112 20.12 9.75 -14.22
CA ALA A 112 19.59 9.89 -15.59
C ALA A 112 19.46 8.55 -16.33
N ALA A 113 20.34 7.57 -16.05
CA ALA A 113 20.27 6.25 -16.69
C ALA A 113 19.08 5.45 -16.19
N ALA A 114 18.80 5.50 -14.88
CA ALA A 114 17.58 4.94 -14.31
C ALA A 114 16.34 5.63 -14.89
N GLY A 115 16.34 6.96 -15.03
CA GLY A 115 15.24 7.71 -15.64
C GLY A 115 14.96 7.28 -17.09
N ALA A 116 16.00 7.13 -17.91
CA ALA A 116 15.86 6.64 -19.28
C ALA A 116 15.29 5.21 -19.34
N LEU A 117 15.71 4.34 -18.40
CA LEU A 117 15.17 2.98 -18.30
C LEU A 117 13.68 3.00 -17.89
N ALA A 118 13.29 3.86 -16.94
CA ALA A 118 11.90 4.03 -16.54
C ALA A 118 11.01 4.47 -17.73
N GLN A 119 11.46 5.45 -18.51
CA GLN A 119 10.79 5.91 -19.72
C GLN A 119 10.65 4.81 -20.77
N LYS A 120 11.70 4.02 -21.00
CA LYS A 120 11.67 2.88 -21.93
C LYS A 120 10.63 1.83 -21.49
N VAL A 121 10.56 1.49 -20.22
CA VAL A 121 9.56 0.54 -19.70
C VAL A 121 8.16 1.14 -19.80
N ALA A 122 7.98 2.40 -19.45
CA ALA A 122 6.70 3.10 -19.57
C ALA A 122 6.20 3.09 -21.01
N ALA A 123 7.03 3.46 -21.98
CA ALA A 123 6.70 3.43 -23.41
C ALA A 123 6.28 2.01 -23.87
N PHE A 124 6.89 0.95 -23.31
CA PHE A 124 6.54 -0.42 -23.62
C PHE A 124 5.15 -0.83 -23.08
N MET A 125 4.65 -0.17 -22.02
CA MET A 125 3.33 -0.41 -21.44
C MET A 125 2.20 0.35 -22.14
N LEU A 126 2.52 1.41 -22.89
CA LEU A 126 1.51 2.25 -23.53
C LEU A 126 0.75 1.52 -24.63
N PRO A 127 -0.51 1.94 -24.92
CA PRO A 127 -1.25 1.47 -26.07
C PRO A 127 -0.47 1.67 -27.37
N GLN A 128 -0.54 0.70 -28.29
CA GLN A 128 0.13 0.78 -29.60
C GLN A 128 -0.74 1.48 -30.65
N LYS A 129 -2.07 1.46 -30.46
CA LYS A 129 -3.03 2.08 -31.36
C LYS A 129 -4.03 2.95 -30.60
N PRO A 130 -4.58 3.98 -31.22
CA PRO A 130 -5.66 4.77 -30.65
C PRO A 130 -6.83 3.88 -30.23
N GLY A 131 -7.35 4.11 -29.03
CA GLY A 131 -8.49 3.35 -28.49
C GLY A 131 -8.14 2.10 -27.68
N GLU A 132 -6.95 1.53 -27.85
CA GLU A 132 -6.48 0.42 -27.03
C GLU A 132 -6.27 0.83 -25.57
N GLY A 133 -6.32 -0.14 -24.66
CA GLY A 133 -5.94 0.01 -23.23
C GLY A 133 -4.44 -0.15 -23.01
N ILE A 134 -4.03 -0.02 -21.75
CA ILE A 134 -2.67 -0.37 -21.30
C ILE A 134 -2.36 -1.81 -21.71
N ARG A 135 -1.16 -2.01 -22.27
CA ARG A 135 -0.71 -3.36 -22.63
C ARG A 135 -0.53 -4.23 -21.40
N PHE A 136 -0.84 -5.50 -21.55
CA PHE A 136 -0.73 -6.54 -20.51
C PHE A 136 -1.66 -6.34 -19.31
N ALA A 137 -2.67 -5.47 -19.44
CA ALA A 137 -3.72 -5.32 -18.44
C ALA A 137 -4.55 -6.61 -18.33
N THR A 138 -4.92 -6.96 -17.10
CA THR A 138 -5.67 -8.18 -16.77
C THR A 138 -7.16 -7.92 -16.55
N GLY A 139 -7.56 -6.68 -16.35
CA GLY A 139 -8.90 -6.30 -15.91
C GLY A 139 -9.10 -6.38 -14.41
N TRP A 140 -8.02 -6.61 -13.64
CA TRP A 140 -8.04 -6.68 -12.17
C TRP A 140 -7.65 -5.34 -11.55
N THR A 141 -8.10 -5.11 -10.32
CA THR A 141 -7.71 -3.91 -9.54
C THR A 141 -6.20 -3.72 -9.42
N ASP A 142 -5.42 -4.79 -9.54
CA ASP A 142 -3.95 -4.77 -9.57
C ASP A 142 -3.41 -3.82 -10.65
N ASP A 143 -4.02 -3.82 -11.83
CA ASP A 143 -3.61 -2.98 -12.95
C ASP A 143 -3.68 -1.48 -12.62
N MET A 144 -4.63 -1.10 -11.75
CA MET A 144 -4.79 0.30 -11.33
C MET A 144 -3.51 0.84 -10.66
N PHE A 145 -2.83 0.02 -9.86
CA PHE A 145 -1.53 0.38 -9.30
C PHE A 145 -0.39 0.12 -10.27
N MET A 146 -0.33 -1.06 -10.88
CA MET A 146 0.82 -1.48 -11.69
C MET A 146 1.11 -0.53 -12.84
N ALA A 147 0.07 -0.01 -13.50
CA ALA A 147 0.24 0.96 -14.58
C ALA A 147 0.46 2.38 -14.05
N SER A 148 -0.39 2.82 -13.10
CA SER A 148 -0.36 4.21 -12.63
C SER A 148 0.92 4.55 -11.87
N ALA A 149 1.48 3.60 -11.11
CA ALA A 149 2.69 3.81 -10.33
C ALA A 149 3.90 4.24 -11.18
N LEU A 150 4.05 3.69 -12.37
CA LEU A 150 5.11 4.10 -13.30
C LEU A 150 4.68 5.25 -14.20
N LEU A 151 3.55 5.11 -14.91
CA LEU A 151 3.14 6.07 -15.94
C LEU A 151 2.87 7.48 -15.40
N SER A 152 2.47 7.62 -14.13
CA SER A 152 2.28 8.95 -13.55
C SER A 152 3.59 9.61 -13.11
N ARG A 153 4.68 8.85 -12.92
CA ARG A 153 6.00 9.35 -12.50
C ARG A 153 6.88 9.85 -13.63
N VAL A 154 6.68 9.35 -14.84
CA VAL A 154 7.53 9.69 -15.97
C VAL A 154 6.91 10.82 -16.81
N ASP A 155 7.77 11.54 -17.55
CA ASP A 155 7.38 12.52 -18.58
C ASP A 155 6.48 13.66 -18.08
N ASN A 156 6.62 14.05 -16.81
CA ASN A 156 5.95 15.22 -16.22
C ASN A 156 4.42 15.25 -16.47
N GLY A 157 3.76 14.08 -16.43
CA GLY A 157 2.33 13.96 -16.62
C GLY A 157 1.86 13.82 -18.07
N ALA A 158 2.76 13.61 -19.04
CA ALA A 158 2.39 13.36 -20.42
C ALA A 158 1.43 12.18 -20.59
N HIS A 159 1.45 11.22 -19.66
CA HIS A 159 0.57 10.06 -19.65
C HIS A 159 -0.70 10.23 -18.81
N ALA A 160 -1.00 11.45 -18.32
CA ALA A 160 -2.17 11.71 -17.46
C ALA A 160 -3.49 11.23 -18.07
N ALA A 161 -3.70 11.46 -19.37
CA ALA A 161 -4.92 11.01 -20.06
C ALA A 161 -5.05 9.47 -20.10
N VAL A 162 -3.95 8.75 -20.34
CA VAL A 162 -3.93 7.28 -20.37
C VAL A 162 -4.17 6.72 -18.97
N VAL A 163 -3.50 7.24 -17.96
CA VAL A 163 -3.69 6.85 -16.55
C VAL A 163 -5.10 7.18 -16.08
N GLY A 164 -5.58 8.37 -16.38
CA GLY A 164 -6.94 8.79 -16.03
C GLY A 164 -8.01 7.90 -16.66
N LYS A 165 -7.89 7.59 -17.96
CA LYS A 165 -8.79 6.67 -18.65
C LYS A 165 -8.79 5.27 -18.01
N LEU A 166 -7.60 4.74 -17.67
CA LEU A 166 -7.49 3.45 -16.97
C LEU A 166 -8.26 3.51 -15.65
N LEU A 167 -7.92 4.45 -14.77
CA LEU A 167 -8.47 4.52 -13.41
C LEU A 167 -9.98 4.79 -13.39
N THR A 168 -10.48 5.65 -14.28
CA THR A 168 -11.92 5.94 -14.37
C THR A 168 -12.71 4.76 -14.91
N SER A 169 -12.23 4.11 -16.00
CA SER A 169 -12.91 2.94 -16.56
C SER A 169 -12.95 1.76 -15.58
N TYR A 170 -11.88 1.56 -14.81
CA TYR A 170 -11.87 0.53 -13.76
C TYR A 170 -12.80 0.90 -12.61
N ALA A 171 -12.86 2.17 -12.20
CA ALA A 171 -13.82 2.60 -11.19
C ALA A 171 -15.26 2.43 -11.66
N ASP A 172 -15.56 2.77 -12.91
CA ASP A 172 -16.91 2.61 -13.48
C ASP A 172 -17.33 1.13 -13.56
N THR A 173 -16.37 0.21 -13.70
CA THR A 173 -16.63 -1.24 -13.83
C THR A 173 -16.55 -1.98 -12.49
N LEU A 174 -15.58 -1.66 -11.64
CA LEU A 174 -15.22 -2.45 -10.47
C LEU A 174 -15.59 -1.79 -9.13
N GLN A 175 -15.80 -0.45 -9.08
CA GLN A 175 -16.17 0.21 -7.83
C GLN A 175 -17.67 0.06 -7.56
N ARG A 176 -18.00 -0.62 -6.49
CA ARG A 176 -19.37 -0.86 -6.02
C ARG A 176 -20.05 0.46 -5.57
N PRO A 177 -21.40 0.46 -5.47
CA PRO A 177 -22.13 1.61 -4.93
C PRO A 177 -21.69 2.03 -3.53
N ASP A 178 -21.31 1.07 -2.65
CA ASP A 178 -20.80 1.31 -1.30
C ASP A 178 -19.39 1.89 -1.27
N GLY A 179 -18.67 1.88 -2.40
CA GLY A 179 -17.34 2.47 -2.58
C GLY A 179 -16.19 1.48 -2.53
N LEU A 180 -16.37 0.24 -2.10
CA LEU A 180 -15.35 -0.82 -2.23
C LEU A 180 -15.18 -1.24 -3.68
N PHE A 181 -14.03 -1.82 -3.99
CA PHE A 181 -13.78 -2.42 -5.30
C PHE A 181 -13.92 -3.94 -5.25
N ILE A 182 -14.60 -4.52 -6.22
CA ILE A 182 -14.44 -5.95 -6.52
C ILE A 182 -13.10 -6.17 -7.19
N HIS A 183 -12.49 -7.36 -7.04
CA HIS A 183 -11.17 -7.66 -7.58
C HIS A 183 -11.14 -7.59 -9.12
N ALA A 184 -12.15 -8.19 -9.73
CA ALA A 184 -12.35 -8.26 -11.18
C ALA A 184 -13.82 -8.54 -11.50
N VAL A 185 -14.23 -8.43 -12.76
CA VAL A 185 -15.60 -8.78 -13.19
C VAL A 185 -15.89 -10.28 -12.95
N ASP A 186 -14.91 -11.14 -13.22
CA ASP A 186 -14.97 -12.59 -12.98
C ASP A 186 -14.53 -12.99 -11.55
N GLY A 187 -14.18 -12.02 -10.73
CA GLY A 187 -13.86 -12.15 -9.31
C GLY A 187 -14.59 -11.11 -8.46
N PRO A 188 -15.96 -11.16 -8.36
CA PRO A 188 -16.80 -10.07 -7.87
C PRO A 188 -16.79 -9.94 -6.33
N HIS A 189 -15.61 -10.07 -5.71
CA HIS A 189 -15.42 -10.01 -4.27
C HIS A 189 -14.45 -8.90 -3.88
N ALA A 190 -14.70 -8.26 -2.72
CA ALA A 190 -13.87 -7.17 -2.21
C ALA A 190 -12.56 -7.69 -1.60
N TRP A 191 -11.70 -8.29 -2.43
CA TRP A 191 -10.39 -8.74 -2.00
C TRP A 191 -9.55 -7.58 -1.46
N GLY A 192 -8.98 -7.75 -0.25
CA GLY A 192 -8.33 -6.67 0.49
C GLY A 192 -7.14 -6.06 -0.26
N ARG A 193 -6.18 -6.88 -0.70
CA ARG A 193 -5.03 -6.37 -1.45
C ARG A 193 -5.43 -5.74 -2.79
N GLY A 194 -6.48 -6.24 -3.45
CA GLY A 194 -7.06 -5.60 -4.63
C GLY A 194 -7.59 -4.21 -4.34
N ASN A 195 -8.31 -4.02 -3.23
CA ASN A 195 -8.72 -2.70 -2.74
C ASN A 195 -7.51 -1.81 -2.43
N GLY A 196 -6.46 -2.38 -1.82
CA GLY A 196 -5.19 -1.67 -1.61
C GLY A 196 -4.56 -1.19 -2.92
N PHE A 197 -4.52 -2.01 -3.97
CA PHE A 197 -4.01 -1.63 -5.29
C PHE A 197 -4.86 -0.56 -5.97
N ALA A 198 -6.19 -0.68 -5.92
CA ALA A 198 -7.08 0.36 -6.46
C ALA A 198 -6.83 1.70 -5.77
N LEU A 199 -6.72 1.70 -4.44
CA LEU A 199 -6.46 2.92 -3.66
C LEU A 199 -5.08 3.50 -3.96
N LEU A 200 -4.02 2.69 -3.95
CA LEU A 200 -2.66 3.15 -4.25
C LEU A 200 -2.54 3.66 -5.69
N GLY A 201 -3.19 3.02 -6.67
CA GLY A 201 -3.16 3.46 -8.06
C GLY A 201 -3.70 4.88 -8.23
N VAL A 202 -4.85 5.17 -7.61
CA VAL A 202 -5.41 6.53 -7.60
C VAL A 202 -4.51 7.49 -6.80
N THR A 203 -3.92 7.03 -5.68
CA THR A 203 -3.00 7.82 -4.87
C THR A 203 -1.75 8.22 -5.66
N GLU A 204 -1.16 7.31 -6.43
CA GLU A 204 0.00 7.57 -7.26
C GLU A 204 -0.33 8.58 -8.38
N ALA A 205 -1.44 8.38 -9.07
CA ALA A 205 -1.91 9.32 -10.09
C ALA A 205 -2.11 10.74 -9.50
N LEU A 206 -2.84 10.85 -8.39
CA LEU A 206 -3.05 12.13 -7.71
C LEU A 206 -1.76 12.78 -7.18
N THR A 207 -0.72 11.98 -6.90
CA THR A 207 0.57 12.48 -6.40
C THR A 207 1.40 13.10 -7.51
N HIS A 208 1.44 12.48 -8.69
CA HIS A 208 2.41 12.78 -9.74
C HIS A 208 1.82 13.49 -10.96
N ILE A 209 0.53 13.30 -11.25
CA ILE A 209 -0.16 14.02 -12.33
C ILE A 209 -0.32 15.51 -11.96
N PRO A 210 -0.12 16.44 -12.88
CA PRO A 210 -0.26 17.87 -12.64
C PRO A 210 -1.59 18.26 -11.97
N GLY A 211 -1.53 19.20 -11.02
CA GLY A 211 -2.70 19.59 -10.24
C GLY A 211 -3.82 20.22 -11.06
N ASN A 212 -3.48 20.81 -12.21
CA ASN A 212 -4.41 21.44 -13.15
C ASN A 212 -4.92 20.52 -14.26
N TRP A 213 -4.62 19.22 -14.21
CA TRP A 213 -5.18 18.25 -15.18
C TRP A 213 -6.71 18.21 -15.09
N ALA A 214 -7.41 18.32 -16.23
CA ALA A 214 -8.85 18.56 -16.30
C ALA A 214 -9.69 17.49 -15.57
N ASP A 215 -9.32 16.20 -15.69
CA ASP A 215 -10.10 15.10 -15.10
C ASP A 215 -9.65 14.74 -13.68
N ARG A 216 -8.71 15.48 -13.09
CA ARG A 216 -8.27 15.27 -11.70
C ARG A 216 -9.42 15.25 -10.68
N PRO A 217 -10.47 16.11 -10.77
CA PRO A 217 -11.61 16.06 -9.87
C PRO A 217 -12.30 14.70 -9.81
N ARG A 218 -12.40 13.99 -10.94
CA ARG A 218 -12.98 12.64 -10.99
C ARG A 218 -12.14 11.63 -10.22
N LEU A 219 -10.81 11.69 -10.32
CA LEU A 219 -9.93 10.83 -9.52
C LEU A 219 -10.05 11.12 -8.02
N LEU A 220 -10.19 12.40 -7.62
CA LEU A 220 -10.43 12.77 -6.23
C LEU A 220 -11.76 12.25 -5.71
N GLU A 221 -12.82 12.24 -6.53
CA GLU A 221 -14.11 11.66 -6.18
C GLU A 221 -13.98 10.15 -5.92
N ILE A 222 -13.36 9.41 -6.85
CA ILE A 222 -13.09 7.97 -6.73
C ILE A 222 -12.30 7.70 -5.44
N TYR A 223 -11.23 8.46 -5.20
CA TYR A 223 -10.40 8.34 -4.02
C TYR A 223 -11.21 8.54 -2.73
N ARG A 224 -11.98 9.63 -2.63
CA ARG A 224 -12.78 9.98 -1.44
C ARG A 224 -13.88 8.96 -1.17
N LYS A 225 -14.56 8.49 -2.20
CA LYS A 225 -15.58 7.43 -2.08
C LYS A 225 -14.96 6.15 -1.54
N HIS A 226 -13.81 5.74 -2.08
CA HIS A 226 -13.11 4.52 -1.66
C HIS A 226 -12.56 4.64 -0.22
N THR A 227 -11.91 5.75 0.13
CA THR A 227 -11.37 5.95 1.48
C THR A 227 -12.46 5.96 2.55
N LYS A 228 -13.64 6.53 2.25
CA LYS A 228 -14.82 6.47 3.13
C LYS A 228 -15.31 5.04 3.33
N ALA A 229 -15.40 4.25 2.26
CA ALA A 229 -15.78 2.84 2.33
C ALA A 229 -14.80 2.02 3.17
N LEU A 230 -13.50 2.16 2.91
CA LEU A 230 -12.46 1.48 3.70
C LEU A 230 -12.49 1.89 5.18
N ALA A 231 -12.69 3.18 5.48
CA ALA A 231 -12.82 3.64 6.86
C ALA A 231 -13.96 2.95 7.61
N ALA A 232 -15.10 2.70 6.95
CA ALA A 232 -16.25 2.01 7.53
C ALA A 232 -16.00 0.50 7.79
N HIS A 233 -15.00 -0.09 7.13
CA HIS A 233 -14.63 -1.51 7.27
C HIS A 233 -13.35 -1.74 8.08
N GLN A 234 -12.81 -0.71 8.76
CA GLN A 234 -11.67 -0.91 9.66
C GLN A 234 -12.09 -1.77 10.85
N SER A 235 -11.33 -2.85 11.11
CA SER A 235 -11.55 -3.73 12.25
C SER A 235 -11.20 -3.03 13.58
N ASP A 236 -11.65 -3.59 14.69
CA ASP A 236 -11.41 -3.09 16.06
C ASP A 236 -9.93 -2.98 16.44
N ASP A 237 -9.06 -3.89 15.90
CA ASP A 237 -7.60 -3.82 16.07
C ASP A 237 -6.92 -2.81 15.11
N GLY A 238 -7.68 -2.10 14.29
CA GLY A 238 -7.19 -1.11 13.32
C GLY A 238 -6.80 -1.68 11.97
N SER A 239 -6.82 -2.99 11.77
CA SER A 239 -6.50 -3.63 10.49
C SER A 239 -7.70 -3.68 9.54
N TRP A 240 -7.43 -4.09 8.29
CA TRP A 240 -8.44 -4.50 7.31
C TRP A 240 -8.34 -5.99 7.02
N ARG A 241 -9.44 -6.58 6.57
CA ARG A 241 -9.55 -8.01 6.32
C ARG A 241 -9.10 -8.37 4.91
N GLN A 242 -8.72 -9.63 4.73
CA GLN A 242 -8.30 -10.19 3.45
C GLN A 242 -9.45 -10.18 2.41
N VAL A 243 -10.71 -10.36 2.82
CA VAL A 243 -11.93 -9.95 2.11
C VAL A 243 -12.56 -8.85 2.96
N VAL A 244 -12.57 -7.60 2.46
CA VAL A 244 -12.78 -6.40 3.28
C VAL A 244 -14.12 -6.41 4.01
N ASP A 245 -15.19 -6.81 3.34
CA ASP A 245 -16.57 -6.81 3.81
C ASP A 245 -17.03 -8.15 4.39
N GLU A 246 -16.10 -9.10 4.63
CA GLU A 246 -16.43 -10.42 5.16
C GLU A 246 -15.91 -10.60 6.59
N PRO A 247 -16.80 -10.63 7.62
CA PRO A 247 -16.39 -10.73 9.02
C PRO A 247 -15.59 -12.00 9.37
N SER A 248 -15.80 -13.10 8.65
CA SER A 248 -15.09 -14.37 8.85
C SER A 248 -13.67 -14.38 8.25
N SER A 249 -13.35 -13.40 7.38
CA SER A 249 -12.04 -13.29 6.76
C SER A 249 -10.98 -12.83 7.77
N TYR A 250 -9.77 -13.37 7.68
CA TYR A 250 -8.67 -12.98 8.56
C TYR A 250 -8.21 -11.54 8.31
N ARG A 251 -7.59 -10.95 9.31
CA ARG A 251 -7.01 -9.60 9.27
C ARG A 251 -5.68 -9.63 8.56
N GLU A 252 -5.50 -8.80 7.54
CA GLU A 252 -4.43 -8.95 6.55
C GLU A 252 -3.50 -7.75 6.53
N LEU A 253 -2.18 -8.01 6.50
CA LEU A 253 -1.15 -6.98 6.59
C LEU A 253 -1.10 -6.08 5.36
N THR A 254 -1.15 -6.64 4.13
CA THR A 254 -0.87 -5.84 2.94
C THR A 254 -1.95 -4.80 2.67
N VAL A 255 -3.24 -5.17 2.75
CA VAL A 255 -4.31 -4.19 2.64
C VAL A 255 -4.24 -3.15 3.75
N THR A 256 -3.88 -3.56 4.98
CA THR A 256 -3.75 -2.65 6.12
C THR A 256 -2.65 -1.62 5.87
N ALA A 257 -1.48 -2.07 5.41
CA ALA A 257 -0.34 -1.20 5.11
C ALA A 257 -0.63 -0.25 3.93
N MET A 258 -1.19 -0.77 2.84
CA MET A 258 -1.51 0.04 1.65
C MET A 258 -2.58 1.09 1.95
N THR A 259 -3.61 0.72 2.72
CA THR A 259 -4.68 1.66 3.12
C THR A 259 -4.12 2.74 4.04
N ALA A 260 -3.36 2.37 5.08
CA ALA A 260 -2.77 3.35 5.99
C ALA A 260 -1.81 4.31 5.26
N ALA A 261 -0.99 3.80 4.33
CA ALA A 261 -0.09 4.62 3.51
C ALA A 261 -0.85 5.62 2.63
N ALA A 262 -1.87 5.14 1.92
CA ALA A 262 -2.65 5.98 1.02
C ALA A 262 -3.44 7.07 1.79
N LEU A 263 -4.05 6.72 2.92
CA LEU A 263 -4.73 7.68 3.79
C LEU A 263 -3.77 8.74 4.34
N ALA A 264 -2.59 8.33 4.81
CA ALA A 264 -1.57 9.25 5.33
C ALA A 264 -1.12 10.25 4.25
N ARG A 265 -0.91 9.79 3.01
CA ARG A 265 -0.60 10.67 1.88
C ARG A 265 -1.77 11.59 1.55
N GLY A 266 -3.01 11.08 1.59
CA GLY A 266 -4.21 11.88 1.32
C GLY A 266 -4.42 13.00 2.33
N VAL A 267 -4.17 12.76 3.60
CA VAL A 267 -4.18 13.79 4.65
C VAL A 267 -3.06 14.80 4.43
N THR A 268 -1.84 14.34 4.16
CA THR A 268 -0.67 15.20 3.90
C THR A 268 -0.89 16.12 2.70
N ARG A 269 -1.62 15.66 1.69
CA ARG A 269 -1.94 16.40 0.45
C ARG A 269 -3.25 17.18 0.51
N GLY A 270 -3.99 17.13 1.61
CA GLY A 270 -5.28 17.79 1.77
C GLY A 270 -6.42 17.22 0.91
N TRP A 271 -6.32 15.98 0.48
CA TRP A 271 -7.38 15.31 -0.31
C TRP A 271 -8.54 14.84 0.55
N ILE A 272 -8.25 14.49 1.80
CA ILE A 272 -9.19 14.08 2.84
C ILE A 272 -8.90 14.83 4.14
N ASP A 273 -9.95 14.95 4.98
CA ASP A 273 -9.89 15.70 6.23
C ASP A 273 -9.02 15.00 7.29
N ARG A 274 -8.06 15.73 7.84
CA ARG A 274 -7.13 15.23 8.86
C ARG A 274 -7.84 14.79 10.14
N ALA A 275 -8.79 15.59 10.64
CA ALA A 275 -9.45 15.30 11.92
C ALA A 275 -10.23 13.98 11.84
N THR A 276 -10.85 13.71 10.71
CA THR A 276 -11.60 12.47 10.45
C THR A 276 -10.67 11.26 10.32
N PHE A 277 -9.54 11.40 9.60
CA PHE A 277 -8.74 10.25 9.19
C PHE A 277 -7.52 9.97 10.08
N ASP A 278 -6.99 10.92 10.85
CA ASP A 278 -5.87 10.69 11.77
C ASP A 278 -6.13 9.52 12.75
N PRO A 279 -7.31 9.38 13.40
CA PRO A 279 -7.56 8.23 14.27
C PRO A 279 -7.54 6.89 13.52
N ILE A 280 -8.06 6.85 12.30
CA ILE A 280 -8.11 5.66 11.44
C ILE A 280 -6.68 5.27 11.03
N ILE A 281 -5.89 6.24 10.59
CA ILE A 281 -4.49 6.06 10.18
C ILE A 281 -3.65 5.55 11.36
N ASN A 282 -3.80 6.16 12.54
CA ASN A 282 -3.02 5.77 13.72
C ASN A 282 -3.34 4.34 14.18
N ARG A 283 -4.62 3.91 14.15
CA ARG A 283 -4.98 2.52 14.43
C ARG A 283 -4.45 1.58 13.35
N GLY A 284 -4.55 1.97 12.08
CA GLY A 284 -4.00 1.19 10.96
C GLY A 284 -2.49 1.00 11.08
N TRP A 285 -1.77 2.07 11.43
CA TRP A 285 -0.34 1.98 11.69
C TRP A 285 0.00 1.06 12.88
N ALA A 286 -0.72 1.16 13.98
CA ALA A 286 -0.53 0.26 15.12
C ALA A 286 -0.73 -1.21 14.73
N ALA A 287 -1.74 -1.49 13.90
CA ALA A 287 -1.99 -2.82 13.36
C ALA A 287 -0.88 -3.32 12.43
N VAL A 288 -0.30 -2.47 11.58
CA VAL A 288 0.89 -2.79 10.76
C VAL A 288 2.07 -3.11 11.66
N ALA A 289 2.38 -2.22 12.60
CA ALA A 289 3.53 -2.34 13.50
C ALA A 289 3.48 -3.64 14.33
N ALA A 290 2.30 -4.03 14.81
CA ALA A 290 2.10 -5.28 15.56
C ALA A 290 2.35 -6.55 14.73
N ARG A 291 2.39 -6.43 13.39
CA ARG A 291 2.63 -7.54 12.47
C ARG A 291 4.06 -7.61 11.93
N VAL A 292 4.93 -6.72 12.38
CA VAL A 292 6.36 -6.73 12.06
C VAL A 292 7.14 -7.21 13.30
N ASN A 293 7.88 -8.31 13.14
CA ASN A 293 8.72 -8.84 14.20
C ASN A 293 10.06 -8.06 14.27
N PRO A 294 10.78 -8.12 15.39
CA PRO A 294 12.08 -7.43 15.56
C PRO A 294 13.15 -7.85 14.53
N ASP A 295 13.06 -9.04 13.95
CA ASP A 295 13.96 -9.53 12.90
C ASP A 295 13.49 -9.13 11.47
N GLY A 296 12.44 -8.34 11.37
CA GLY A 296 11.85 -7.88 10.11
C GLY A 296 10.96 -8.92 9.41
N THR A 297 10.74 -10.10 9.99
CA THR A 297 9.70 -11.00 9.47
C THR A 297 8.31 -10.41 9.73
N VAL A 298 7.34 -10.82 8.94
CA VAL A 298 5.97 -10.26 8.96
C VAL A 298 4.92 -11.35 9.15
N LYS A 299 3.72 -10.97 9.58
CA LYS A 299 2.61 -11.89 9.85
C LYS A 299 1.37 -11.48 9.07
N ASN A 300 0.47 -12.45 8.88
CA ASN A 300 -0.85 -12.26 8.28
C ASN A 300 -0.80 -11.66 6.86
N VAL A 301 0.09 -12.17 6.01
CA VAL A 301 0.19 -11.75 4.61
C VAL A 301 -0.61 -12.69 3.73
N CYS A 302 -1.51 -12.18 2.92
CA CYS A 302 -2.22 -13.00 1.93
C CYS A 302 -1.26 -13.49 0.84
N ALA A 303 -1.26 -14.79 0.58
CA ALA A 303 -0.52 -15.41 -0.51
C ALA A 303 -0.86 -14.79 -1.87
N GLY A 304 -0.09 -15.11 -2.92
CA GLY A 304 -0.40 -14.71 -4.30
C GLY A 304 -1.81 -15.15 -4.69
N THR A 305 -2.61 -14.23 -5.24
CA THR A 305 -4.04 -14.43 -5.49
C THR A 305 -4.37 -13.94 -6.89
N GLY A 306 -5.03 -14.79 -7.68
CA GLY A 306 -5.68 -14.40 -8.94
C GLY A 306 -7.14 -14.03 -8.73
N ALA A 307 -7.87 -13.70 -9.79
CA ALA A 307 -9.32 -13.58 -9.75
C ALA A 307 -9.96 -14.97 -9.69
N GLY A 308 -11.03 -15.08 -8.90
CA GLY A 308 -11.82 -16.30 -8.77
C GLY A 308 -13.29 -15.98 -8.56
N PRO A 309 -14.22 -16.81 -9.08
CA PRO A 309 -15.64 -16.46 -9.14
C PRO A 309 -16.36 -16.58 -7.79
N THR A 310 -15.79 -17.28 -6.81
CA THR A 310 -16.48 -17.56 -5.54
C THR A 310 -15.82 -16.86 -4.36
N LYS A 311 -16.60 -16.55 -3.33
CA LYS A 311 -16.11 -15.98 -2.07
C LYS A 311 -15.14 -16.96 -1.38
N GLU A 312 -15.43 -18.24 -1.41
CA GLU A 312 -14.62 -19.30 -0.82
C GLU A 312 -13.21 -19.35 -1.43
N TYR A 313 -13.08 -19.07 -2.73
CA TYR A 313 -11.77 -18.96 -3.37
C TYR A 313 -10.88 -17.92 -2.65
N TYR A 314 -11.44 -16.76 -2.30
CA TYR A 314 -10.71 -15.72 -1.58
C TYR A 314 -10.51 -16.08 -0.11
N LEU A 315 -11.54 -16.55 0.59
CA LEU A 315 -11.47 -16.90 2.01
C LEU A 315 -10.44 -18.00 2.30
N ASN A 316 -10.28 -18.93 1.36
CA ASN A 316 -9.33 -20.04 1.46
C ASN A 316 -7.90 -19.68 1.01
N ARG A 317 -7.62 -18.41 0.65
CA ARG A 317 -6.23 -18.02 0.33
C ARG A 317 -5.35 -18.15 1.56
N PRO A 318 -4.19 -18.83 1.44
CA PRO A 318 -3.31 -19.05 2.59
C PRO A 318 -2.80 -17.75 3.18
N GLU A 319 -2.70 -17.72 4.48
CA GLU A 319 -1.95 -16.73 5.23
C GLU A 319 -0.47 -17.12 5.26
N VAL A 320 0.41 -16.16 4.97
CA VAL A 320 1.86 -16.33 5.00
C VAL A 320 2.43 -15.55 6.19
N ASN A 321 3.30 -16.22 6.94
CA ASN A 321 4.04 -15.66 8.07
C ASN A 321 5.54 -15.91 7.86
N GLY A 322 6.40 -14.96 8.22
CA GLY A 322 7.85 -15.08 8.07
C GLY A 322 8.46 -14.03 7.13
N ALA A 323 9.49 -14.41 6.37
CA ALA A 323 10.12 -13.52 5.40
C ALA A 323 9.27 -13.48 4.12
N ASP A 324 8.37 -12.51 4.03
CA ASP A 324 7.55 -12.26 2.84
C ASP A 324 7.82 -10.86 2.29
N ASP A 325 8.35 -10.79 1.06
CA ASP A 325 8.74 -9.53 0.41
C ASP A 325 7.52 -8.60 0.17
N ARG A 326 6.31 -9.14 -0.07
CA ARG A 326 5.09 -8.31 -0.25
C ARG A 326 4.72 -7.60 1.03
N GLY A 327 4.59 -8.38 2.12
CA GLY A 327 4.26 -7.83 3.43
C GLY A 327 5.31 -6.83 3.90
N GLY A 328 6.59 -7.18 3.74
CA GLY A 328 7.72 -6.32 4.12
C GLY A 328 7.77 -5.01 3.34
N ALA A 329 7.65 -5.07 2.01
CA ALA A 329 7.67 -3.87 1.16
C ALA A 329 6.48 -2.93 1.42
N MET A 330 5.27 -3.48 1.61
CA MET A 330 4.08 -2.67 1.89
C MET A 330 4.09 -2.08 3.30
N ALA A 331 4.58 -2.82 4.30
CA ALA A 331 4.78 -2.28 5.65
C ALA A 331 5.85 -1.18 5.68
N LEU A 332 6.92 -1.31 4.89
CA LEU A 332 7.95 -0.28 4.73
C LEU A 332 7.37 0.98 4.08
N LEU A 333 6.58 0.84 3.01
CA LEU A 333 5.85 1.95 2.40
C LEU A 333 4.97 2.67 3.43
N ALA A 334 4.19 1.92 4.22
CA ALA A 334 3.34 2.51 5.25
C ALA A 334 4.16 3.29 6.29
N ALA A 335 5.26 2.73 6.77
CA ALA A 335 6.15 3.41 7.71
C ALA A 335 6.66 4.75 7.18
N ILE A 336 7.04 4.82 5.90
CA ILE A 336 7.51 6.05 5.25
C ILE A 336 6.39 7.09 5.11
N GLU A 337 5.19 6.67 4.72
CA GLU A 337 4.05 7.59 4.58
C GLU A 337 3.59 8.14 5.93
N ILE A 338 3.51 7.29 6.95
CA ILE A 338 3.15 7.71 8.32
C ILE A 338 4.18 8.70 8.87
N GLU A 339 5.47 8.42 8.70
CA GLU A 339 6.52 9.34 9.13
C GLU A 339 6.44 10.68 8.38
N SER A 340 6.23 10.63 7.06
CA SER A 340 6.07 11.84 6.25
C SER A 340 4.87 12.68 6.71
N MET A 341 3.75 12.02 7.02
CA MET A 341 2.55 12.69 7.56
C MET A 341 2.80 13.36 8.92
N ARG A 342 3.56 12.69 9.82
CA ARG A 342 3.91 13.23 11.14
C ARG A 342 4.81 14.47 11.07
N ARG A 343 5.68 14.55 10.05
CA ARG A 343 6.57 15.69 9.80
C ARG A 343 5.92 16.83 9.03
N ALA A 344 4.81 16.57 8.35
CA ALA A 344 4.11 17.61 7.61
C ALA A 344 3.52 18.66 8.57
N PRO A 345 3.55 19.97 8.23
CA PRO A 345 2.88 20.99 9.01
C PRO A 345 1.40 20.64 9.24
N ARG A 346 0.93 20.96 10.45
CA ARG A 346 -0.48 20.78 10.83
C ARG A 346 -1.35 21.90 10.29
#